data_46b7ad2548df4e31a3820a7be5f0c7d3
#
_entry.id   46b7ad2548df4e31a3820a7be5f0c7d3
#
_cell.length_a   1.000
_cell.length_b   1.000
_cell.length_c   1.000
_cell.angle_alpha   90.00
_cell.angle_beta   90.00
_cell.angle_gamma   90.00
#
_symmetry.space_group_name_H-M   'P 1'
#
loop_
_entity.id
_entity.type
_entity.pdbx_description
1 polymer ?
#
loop_
_entity_poly.entity_id
_entity_poly.type
_entity_poly.pdbx_seq_one_letter_code
_entity_poly.pdbx_strand_id
1 'polypeptide(L)' 'MQISKEQLLEVLRTEGDNDTADKVAADLPDQIDTDRDGDALTAAGLDRTQLMAKLAGGAFGSTLTP' A
#
# COMPACT_ATOMS: atom_id res chain seq x y z
N MET A 1 -10.83 0.95 -5.42
CA MET A 1 -9.64 1.49 -6.07
C MET A 1 -8.60 0.40 -6.13
N GLN A 2 -7.95 0.28 -7.27
CA GLN A 2 -6.93 -0.75 -7.45
C GLN A 2 -5.54 -0.14 -7.40
N ILE A 3 -4.65 -0.81 -6.70
CA ILE A 3 -3.26 -0.37 -6.61
C ILE A 3 -2.35 -1.58 -6.88
N SER A 4 -1.13 -1.30 -7.29
CA SER A 4 -0.15 -2.33 -7.54
C SER A 4 0.52 -2.73 -6.22
N LYS A 5 0.59 -4.04 -5.97
CA LYS A 5 1.30 -4.54 -4.80
C LYS A 5 2.76 -4.10 -4.83
N GLU A 6 3.35 -4.09 -6.01
CA GLU A 6 4.74 -3.71 -6.19
C GLU A 6 4.98 -2.27 -5.76
N GLN A 7 4.09 -1.37 -6.14
CA GLN A 7 4.20 0.03 -5.73
C GLN A 7 4.02 0.19 -4.24
N LEU A 8 3.07 -0.54 -3.67
CA LEU A 8 2.86 -0.48 -2.23
C LEU A 8 4.07 -0.99 -1.48
N LEU A 9 4.67 -2.09 -1.94
CA LEU A 9 5.88 -2.61 -1.33
C LEU A 9 7.02 -1.60 -1.38
N GLU A 10 7.17 -0.93 -2.50
CA GLU A 10 8.21 0.08 -2.66
C GLU A 10 8.03 1.22 -1.66
N VAL A 11 6.81 1.69 -1.50
CA VAL A 11 6.50 2.74 -0.54
C VAL A 11 6.83 2.30 0.87
N LEU A 12 6.41 1.09 1.24
CA LEU A 12 6.66 0.56 2.58
C LEU A 12 8.14 0.42 2.87
N ARG A 13 8.91 -0.07 1.90
CA ARG A 13 10.34 -0.21 2.08
C ARG A 13 11.03 1.14 2.18
N THR A 14 10.58 2.10 1.41
CA THR A 14 11.12 3.45 1.46
C THR A 14 10.89 4.08 2.83
N GLU A 15 9.76 3.77 3.45
CA GLU A 15 9.44 4.27 4.78
C GLU A 15 10.10 3.45 5.90
N GLY A 16 10.76 2.36 5.54
CA GLY A 16 11.40 1.50 6.52
C GLY A 16 10.46 0.51 7.18
N ASP A 17 9.26 0.35 6.66
CA ASP A 17 8.25 -0.54 7.24
C ASP A 17 8.32 -1.92 6.58
N ASN A 18 9.44 -2.59 6.77
CA ASN A 18 9.69 -3.87 6.11
C ASN A 18 8.78 -4.98 6.61
N ASP A 19 8.38 -4.94 7.86
CA ASP A 19 7.48 -5.96 8.41
C ASP A 19 6.14 -5.93 7.69
N THR A 20 5.59 -4.74 7.51
CA THR A 20 4.33 -4.59 6.78
C THR A 20 4.51 -4.98 5.31
N ALA A 21 5.63 -4.61 4.73
CA ALA A 21 5.92 -4.98 3.34
C ALA A 21 5.94 -6.50 3.18
N ASP A 22 6.54 -7.22 4.11
CA ASP A 22 6.58 -8.67 4.05
C ASP A 22 5.18 -9.28 4.14
N LYS A 23 4.34 -8.74 5.00
CA LYS A 23 2.97 -9.22 5.13
C LYS A 23 2.16 -8.95 3.86
N VAL A 24 2.32 -7.77 3.29
CA VAL A 24 1.66 -7.43 2.04
C VAL A 24 2.10 -8.36 0.93
N ALA A 25 3.40 -8.62 0.84
CA ALA A 25 3.92 -9.50 -0.20
C ALA A 25 3.37 -10.91 -0.07
N ALA A 26 3.15 -11.38 1.14
CA ALA A 26 2.69 -12.75 1.38
C ALA A 26 1.17 -12.89 1.24
N ASP A 27 0.42 -11.89 1.69
CA ASP A 27 -1.02 -12.03 1.85
C ASP A 27 -1.87 -11.37 0.77
N LEU A 28 -1.32 -10.45 0.02
CA LEU A 28 -2.12 -9.68 -0.94
C LEU A 28 -1.79 -10.06 -2.37
N PRO A 29 -2.76 -9.93 -3.29
CA PRO A 29 -2.54 -10.25 -4.69
C PRO A 29 -1.70 -9.16 -5.37
N ASP A 30 -1.25 -9.44 -6.59
CA ASP A 30 -0.46 -8.49 -7.36
C ASP A 30 -1.22 -7.20 -7.62
N GLN A 31 -2.51 -7.32 -7.85
CA GLN A 31 -3.38 -6.16 -7.96
C GLN A 31 -4.27 -6.11 -6.73
N ILE A 32 -4.06 -5.11 -5.93
CA ILE A 32 -4.79 -4.94 -4.68
C ILE A 32 -6.00 -4.05 -4.92
N ASP A 33 -7.16 -4.53 -4.52
CA ASP A 33 -8.38 -3.73 -4.56
C ASP A 33 -8.64 -3.28 -3.13
N THR A 34 -8.61 -1.97 -2.90
CA THR A 34 -8.74 -1.44 -1.55
C THR A 34 -10.08 -1.76 -0.90
N ASP A 35 -11.11 -2.02 -1.71
CA ASP A 35 -12.41 -2.43 -1.17
C ASP A 35 -12.45 -3.93 -0.90
N ARG A 36 -12.04 -4.72 -1.88
CA ARG A 36 -12.09 -6.18 -1.74
C ARG A 36 -11.07 -6.68 -0.72
N ASP A 37 -9.89 -6.10 -0.73
CA ASP A 37 -8.79 -6.58 0.09
C ASP A 37 -8.58 -5.73 1.34
N GLY A 38 -9.56 -4.90 1.68
CA GLY A 38 -9.45 -3.99 2.83
C GLY A 38 -9.15 -4.71 4.13
N ASP A 39 -9.79 -5.87 4.36
CA ASP A 39 -9.56 -6.64 5.58
C ASP A 39 -8.14 -7.17 5.62
N ALA A 40 -7.64 -7.66 4.50
CA ALA A 40 -6.27 -8.16 4.42
C ALA A 40 -5.26 -7.03 4.64
N LEU A 41 -5.54 -5.86 4.10
CA LEU A 41 -4.69 -4.69 4.30
C LEU A 41 -4.64 -4.29 5.77
N THR A 42 -5.80 -4.27 6.42
CA THR A 42 -5.88 -3.96 7.85
C THR A 42 -5.12 -4.99 8.66
N ALA A 43 -5.26 -6.26 8.32
CA ALA A 43 -4.55 -7.33 9.01
C ALA A 43 -3.03 -7.20 8.85
N ALA A 44 -2.59 -6.65 7.75
CA ALA A 44 -1.16 -6.42 7.52
C ALA A 44 -0.65 -5.15 8.21
N GLY A 45 -1.55 -4.37 8.82
CA GLY A 45 -1.17 -3.16 9.51
C GLY A 45 -1.42 -1.89 8.72
N LEU A 46 -2.12 -2.00 7.59
CA LEU A 46 -2.43 -0.86 6.74
C LEU A 46 -3.93 -0.63 6.75
N ASP A 47 -4.41 0.18 7.65
CA ASP A 47 -5.83 0.47 7.63
C ASP A 47 -6.12 1.46 6.48
N ARG A 48 -7.40 1.70 6.25
CA ARG A 48 -7.83 2.54 5.15
C ARG A 48 -7.26 3.96 5.26
N THR A 49 -7.22 4.49 6.46
CA THR A 49 -6.72 5.84 6.69
C THR A 49 -5.25 5.95 6.33
N GLN A 50 -4.45 4.97 6.76
CA GLN A 50 -3.02 4.97 6.47
C GLN A 50 -2.77 4.80 4.97
N LEU A 51 -3.51 3.93 4.34
CA LEU A 51 -3.37 3.71 2.91
C LEU A 51 -3.71 4.97 2.13
N MET A 52 -4.81 5.61 2.48
CA MET A 52 -5.20 6.85 1.82
C MET A 52 -4.18 7.95 2.05
N ALA A 53 -3.60 8.02 3.23
CA ALA A 53 -2.57 9.00 3.51
C ALA A 53 -1.33 8.77 2.64
N LYS A 54 -0.95 7.53 2.43
CA LYS A 54 0.19 7.22 1.57
C LYS A 54 -0.10 7.60 0.12
N LEU A 55 -1.29 7.31 -0.35
CA LEU A 55 -1.70 7.67 -1.70
C LEU A 55 -1.78 9.18 -1.87
N ALA A 56 -2.37 9.86 -0.90
CA ALA A 56 -2.52 11.30 -0.95
C ALA A 56 -1.17 12.01 -0.84
N GLY A 57 -0.20 11.36 -0.21
CA GLY A 57 1.13 11.91 -0.09
C GLY A 57 1.94 11.83 -1.36
N GLY A 58 1.37 11.30 -2.44
CA GLY A 58 2.05 11.25 -3.72
C GLY A 58 3.02 10.10 -3.85
N ALA A 59 2.97 9.13 -2.97
CA ALA A 59 3.86 7.99 -3.03
C ALA A 59 3.65 7.18 -4.28
N PHE A 60 2.47 7.25 -4.85
CA PHE A 60 2.15 6.55 -6.08
C PHE A 60 2.06 7.57 -7.21
N GLY A 61 3.13 7.91 -7.80
CA GLY A 61 3.07 8.74 -8.96
C GLY A 61 2.86 10.17 -8.71
N SER A 62 3.32 10.58 -7.87
CA SER A 62 3.24 11.79 -7.68
C SER A 62 3.78 12.69 -8.49
N THR A 63 3.87 12.59 -9.15
CA THR A 63 4.28 13.35 -9.86
C THR A 63 3.89 14.53 -10.02
N LEU A 64 3.45 14.96 -9.57
CA LEU A 64 3.11 16.02 -9.71
C LEU A 64 3.63 16.97 -9.68
N THR A 65 3.96 17.35 -9.62
CA THR A 65 4.30 18.17 -9.58
C THR A 65 4.51 18.89 -9.72
N PRO A 66 4.67 19.23 -9.85
CA PRO A 66 5.07 20.12 -9.98
C PRO A 66 5.28 20.69 -9.99
#